data_484bfc087c05a2c680c2ca168bbc5dc2
#
_entry.id   484bfc087c05a2c680c2ca168bbc5dc2
#
_cell.length_a   1.000
_cell.length_b   1.000
_cell.length_c   1.000
_cell.angle_alpha   90.00
_cell.angle_beta   90.00
_cell.angle_gamma   90.00
#
_symmetry.space_group_name_H-M   'P 1'
#
loop_
_entity.id
_entity.type
_entity.pdbx_description
1 polymer ?
#
loop_
_entity_poly.entity_id
_entity_poly.type
_entity_poly.pdbx_seq_one_letter_code
_entity_poly.pdbx_strand_id
1 'polypeptide(L)'
;MWFRRKYPTQFGAYRLQTPVNRKEPESSIRWAILDLETTGFNLHKDRILSAAITIVENGQFHMQTFQSWYVYQNSNEVNEATKVHGILPSQTEEGIPEKQLLETLIPLLAGTVIVGHHISFDAVMLNNALQRHFSVPLRNQVLDTAFFASKELEVFRKTGYANQRPPSMEDVCAQLKVPMAERHTADGDVFTTAQIFLILRGRLKKRLQRTLLLRDFPFTKASNASKF
;
A
#
# COMPACT_ATOMS: atom_id res chain seq x y z
N MET A 1 8.05 28.30 22.19
CA MET A 1 8.81 27.03 22.40
C MET A 1 8.28 26.00 21.39
N TRP A 2 9.02 25.72 20.30
CA TRP A 2 8.61 24.78 19.28
C TRP A 2 8.87 23.38 19.82
N PHE A 3 7.83 22.63 20.21
CA PHE A 3 7.95 21.20 20.50
C PHE A 3 8.28 20.48 19.19
N ARG A 4 9.54 20.11 18.99
CA ARG A 4 9.93 19.18 17.93
C ARG A 4 9.13 17.87 18.17
N ARG A 5 8.14 17.61 17.32
CA ARG A 5 7.43 16.32 17.30
C ARG A 5 8.48 15.22 17.15
N LYS A 6 8.64 14.39 18.16
CA LYS A 6 9.63 13.29 18.15
C LYS A 6 8.90 12.00 17.77
N TYR A 7 9.36 11.36 16.73
CA TYR A 7 8.97 9.98 16.48
C TYR A 7 9.27 9.11 17.71
N PRO A 8 8.42 8.11 18.04
CA PRO A 8 8.74 7.13 19.06
C PRO A 8 10.10 6.48 18.82
N THR A 9 10.78 6.07 19.89
CA THR A 9 12.13 5.49 19.79
C THR A 9 12.16 4.22 18.95
N GLN A 10 11.10 3.40 18.99
CA GLN A 10 10.94 2.22 18.17
C GLN A 10 10.85 2.52 16.65
N PHE A 11 10.58 3.77 16.26
CA PHE A 11 10.61 4.21 14.86
C PHE A 11 11.98 4.75 14.44
N GLY A 12 13.07 4.36 15.10
CA GLY A 12 14.41 4.93 14.93
C GLY A 12 14.86 5.02 13.46
N ALA A 13 14.82 3.91 12.72
CA ALA A 13 15.18 3.89 11.30
C ALA A 13 14.18 4.71 10.46
N TYR A 14 12.88 4.60 10.73
CA TYR A 14 11.84 5.33 10.02
C TYR A 14 11.95 6.85 10.21
N ARG A 15 12.30 7.30 11.42
CA ARG A 15 12.51 8.72 11.75
C ARG A 15 13.59 9.39 10.90
N LEU A 16 14.62 8.63 10.55
CA LEU A 16 15.77 9.10 9.77
C LEU A 16 15.58 8.90 8.28
N GLN A 17 14.46 8.24 7.88
CA GLN A 17 14.20 7.95 6.49
C GLN A 17 14.06 9.24 5.67
N THR A 18 14.81 9.28 4.59
CA THR A 18 14.64 10.23 3.49
C THR A 18 13.91 9.53 2.34
N PRO A 19 13.24 10.27 1.46
CA PRO A 19 12.69 9.68 0.22
C PRO A 19 13.82 8.94 -0.52
N VAL A 20 13.50 7.74 -1.02
CA VAL A 20 14.45 6.94 -1.79
C VAL A 20 14.85 7.72 -3.05
N ASN A 21 16.17 7.78 -3.33
CA ASN A 21 16.65 8.49 -4.49
C ASN A 21 16.17 7.82 -5.78
N ARG A 22 15.51 8.57 -6.64
CA ARG A 22 14.93 8.05 -7.88
C ARG A 22 15.96 7.53 -8.90
N LYS A 23 17.25 7.81 -8.70
CA LYS A 23 18.35 7.30 -9.51
C LYS A 23 18.90 5.96 -9.00
N GLU A 24 18.44 5.49 -7.84
CA GLU A 24 18.85 4.19 -7.30
C GLU A 24 18.44 3.04 -8.22
N PRO A 25 19.30 2.01 -8.36
CA PRO A 25 18.92 0.77 -9.04
C PRO A 25 17.70 0.14 -8.35
N GLU A 26 16.75 -0.34 -9.13
CA GLU A 26 15.56 -1.00 -8.60
C GLU A 26 15.91 -2.21 -7.72
N SER A 27 17.00 -2.90 -8.01
CA SER A 27 17.47 -4.04 -7.22
C SER A 27 17.88 -3.69 -5.78
N SER A 28 18.15 -2.42 -5.48
CA SER A 28 18.43 -1.96 -4.12
C SER A 28 17.17 -1.51 -3.37
N ILE A 29 16.02 -1.53 -4.02
CA ILE A 29 14.76 -1.04 -3.45
C ILE A 29 13.99 -2.19 -2.80
N ARG A 30 13.58 -1.97 -1.57
CA ARG A 30 12.59 -2.81 -0.89
C ARG A 30 11.19 -2.25 -1.19
N TRP A 31 10.32 -3.09 -1.71
CA TRP A 31 8.94 -2.75 -2.03
C TRP A 31 8.03 -3.39 -0.99
N ALA A 32 7.35 -2.57 -0.20
CA ALA A 32 6.36 -3.03 0.76
C ALA A 32 4.99 -3.07 0.09
N ILE A 33 4.51 -4.25 -0.22
CA ILE A 33 3.16 -4.43 -0.74
C ILE A 33 2.20 -4.35 0.45
N LEU A 34 1.29 -3.39 0.44
CA LEU A 34 0.40 -3.07 1.55
C LEU A 34 -1.04 -2.97 1.06
N ASP A 35 -1.95 -3.46 1.88
CA ASP A 35 -3.39 -3.28 1.72
C ASP A 35 -4.05 -3.10 3.08
N LEU A 36 -5.12 -2.29 3.14
CA LEU A 36 -5.88 -1.99 4.36
C LEU A 36 -7.37 -2.16 4.11
N GLU A 37 -8.06 -2.82 5.04
CA GLU A 37 -9.50 -2.72 5.14
C GLU A 37 -9.89 -1.72 6.24
N THR A 38 -10.99 -1.00 6.05
CA THR A 38 -11.38 0.11 6.93
C THR A 38 -12.85 0.06 7.31
N THR A 39 -13.23 0.73 8.38
CA THR A 39 -14.63 0.82 8.84
C THR A 39 -15.53 1.55 7.84
N GLY A 40 -14.97 2.24 6.85
CA GLY A 40 -15.69 2.98 5.83
C GLY A 40 -14.75 3.84 4.99
N PHE A 41 -15.31 4.71 4.15
CA PHE A 41 -14.57 5.50 3.17
C PHE A 41 -14.29 6.95 3.62
N ASN A 42 -14.68 7.32 4.83
CA ASN A 42 -14.45 8.66 5.36
C ASN A 42 -13.07 8.76 5.99
N LEU A 43 -12.13 9.42 5.33
CA LEU A 43 -10.75 9.58 5.76
C LEU A 43 -10.55 10.15 7.17
N HIS A 44 -11.52 10.89 7.70
CA HIS A 44 -11.42 11.52 9.02
C HIS A 44 -12.06 10.71 10.14
N LYS A 45 -13.16 10.02 9.84
CA LYS A 45 -13.97 9.29 10.83
C LYS A 45 -13.58 7.82 10.92
N ASP A 46 -13.31 7.23 9.77
CA ASP A 46 -13.07 5.80 9.68
C ASP A 46 -11.69 5.39 10.20
N ARG A 47 -11.56 4.11 10.48
CA ARG A 47 -10.40 3.49 11.13
C ARG A 47 -9.98 2.24 10.37
N ILE A 48 -8.74 1.82 10.57
CA ILE A 48 -8.23 0.58 10.02
C ILE A 48 -8.90 -0.60 10.74
N LEU A 49 -9.43 -1.56 9.99
CA LEU A 49 -10.00 -2.82 10.49
C LEU A 49 -9.05 -3.99 10.31
N SER A 50 -8.31 -3.99 9.21
CA SER A 50 -7.35 -5.03 8.90
C SER A 50 -6.21 -4.43 8.09
N ALA A 51 -5.03 -5.01 8.22
CA ALA A 51 -3.86 -4.62 7.46
C ALA A 51 -3.05 -5.85 7.08
N ALA A 52 -2.54 -5.90 5.87
CA ALA A 52 -1.60 -6.92 5.44
C ALA A 52 -0.39 -6.29 4.74
N ILE A 53 0.77 -6.90 4.89
CA ILE A 53 2.02 -6.45 4.27
C ILE A 53 2.88 -7.64 3.86
N THR A 54 3.62 -7.47 2.77
CA THR A 54 4.74 -8.32 2.42
C THR A 54 5.82 -7.52 1.71
N ILE A 55 7.03 -8.07 1.64
CA ILE A 55 8.17 -7.42 0.98
C ILE A 55 8.50 -8.12 -0.33
N VAL A 56 8.76 -7.30 -1.35
CA VAL A 56 9.38 -7.73 -2.62
C VAL A 56 10.74 -7.05 -2.71
N GLU A 57 11.78 -7.85 -2.91
CA GLU A 57 13.16 -7.39 -3.14
C GLU A 57 13.77 -8.14 -4.33
N ASN A 58 14.58 -7.47 -5.13
CA ASN A 58 15.24 -8.07 -6.30
C ASN A 58 14.27 -8.78 -7.26
N GLY A 59 13.00 -8.35 -7.30
CA GLY A 59 11.96 -8.98 -8.09
C GLY A 59 11.50 -10.33 -7.56
N GLN A 60 11.74 -10.62 -6.29
CA GLN A 60 11.29 -11.82 -5.60
C GLN A 60 10.32 -11.47 -4.47
N PHE A 61 9.28 -12.26 -4.35
CA PHE A 61 8.33 -12.21 -3.25
C PHE A 61 8.89 -12.97 -2.05
N HIS A 62 8.95 -12.34 -0.90
CA HIS A 62 9.48 -12.93 0.33
C HIS A 62 8.34 -13.36 1.26
N MET A 63 7.85 -14.59 1.10
CA MET A 63 6.73 -15.15 1.87
C MET A 63 6.91 -15.05 3.38
N GLN A 64 8.14 -15.20 3.88
CA GLN A 64 8.46 -15.07 5.31
C GLN A 64 8.26 -13.66 5.87
N THR A 65 8.08 -12.65 5.01
CA THR A 65 7.80 -11.28 5.43
C THR A 65 6.31 -10.95 5.46
N PHE A 66 5.47 -11.88 4.99
CA PHE A 66 4.03 -11.69 5.02
C PHE A 66 3.55 -11.65 6.46
N GLN A 67 2.79 -10.61 6.76
CA GLN A 67 2.12 -10.43 8.05
C GLN A 67 0.76 -9.79 7.81
N SER A 68 -0.22 -10.21 8.62
CA SER A 68 -1.54 -9.59 8.63
C SER A 68 -2.09 -9.47 10.05
N TRP A 69 -3.00 -8.53 10.23
CA TRP A 69 -3.61 -8.23 11.52
C TRP A 69 -5.05 -7.80 11.35
N TYR A 70 -5.92 -8.27 12.23
CA TYR A 70 -7.16 -7.58 12.54
C TYR A 70 -6.89 -6.51 13.60
N VAL A 71 -7.62 -5.39 13.47
CA VAL A 71 -7.48 -4.23 14.35
C VAL A 71 -8.75 -4.08 15.18
N TYR A 72 -8.59 -4.04 16.48
CA TYR A 72 -9.72 -3.85 17.40
C TYR A 72 -10.43 -2.53 17.13
N GLN A 73 -11.74 -2.60 16.94
CA GLN A 73 -12.63 -1.45 16.82
C GLN A 73 -13.82 -1.60 17.75
N ASN A 74 -14.12 -0.54 18.47
CA ASN A 74 -15.24 -0.53 19.43
C ASN A 74 -16.61 -0.30 18.77
N SER A 75 -16.69 -0.36 17.42
CA SER A 75 -17.94 -0.21 16.68
C SER A 75 -18.48 -1.57 16.29
N ASN A 76 -19.69 -1.88 16.73
CA ASN A 76 -20.41 -3.09 16.35
C ASN A 76 -21.38 -2.82 15.17
N GLU A 77 -21.15 -1.76 14.40
CA GLU A 77 -22.04 -1.40 13.29
C GLU A 77 -21.62 -2.09 12.01
N VAL A 78 -22.51 -2.92 11.49
CA VAL A 78 -22.43 -3.44 10.11
C VAL A 78 -22.87 -2.32 9.15
N ASN A 79 -22.01 -1.95 8.21
CA ASN A 79 -22.26 -0.87 7.28
C ASN A 79 -21.93 -1.26 5.82
N GLU A 80 -21.93 -0.30 4.90
CA GLU A 80 -21.62 -0.56 3.48
C GLU A 80 -20.20 -1.12 3.25
N ALA A 81 -19.21 -0.70 4.05
CA ALA A 81 -17.85 -1.23 3.96
C ALA A 81 -17.81 -2.72 4.38
N THR A 82 -18.57 -3.10 5.40
CA THR A 82 -18.71 -4.50 5.83
C THR A 82 -19.22 -5.39 4.70
N LYS A 83 -20.10 -4.87 3.83
CA LYS A 83 -20.58 -5.61 2.65
C LYS A 83 -19.48 -5.83 1.61
N VAL A 84 -18.47 -4.97 1.58
CA VAL A 84 -17.36 -5.05 0.63
C VAL A 84 -16.31 -6.04 1.13
N HIS A 85 -15.77 -5.83 2.33
CA HIS A 85 -14.66 -6.65 2.86
C HIS A 85 -15.11 -7.87 3.68
N GLY A 86 -16.39 -7.96 4.05
CA GLY A 86 -16.95 -9.12 4.76
C GLY A 86 -16.45 -9.31 6.20
N ILE A 87 -15.62 -8.39 6.74
CA ILE A 87 -15.09 -8.49 8.09
C ILE A 87 -16.21 -8.21 9.08
N LEU A 88 -16.53 -9.21 9.90
CA LEU A 88 -17.54 -9.11 10.93
C LEU A 88 -16.96 -8.50 12.22
N PRO A 89 -17.78 -7.81 13.05
CA PRO A 89 -17.35 -7.28 14.33
C PRO A 89 -16.63 -8.31 15.21
N SER A 90 -17.11 -9.55 15.24
CA SER A 90 -16.49 -10.64 16.01
C SER A 90 -15.05 -10.96 15.63
N GLN A 91 -14.66 -10.72 14.36
CA GLN A 91 -13.28 -10.94 13.90
C GLN A 91 -12.33 -9.86 14.40
N THR A 92 -12.84 -8.66 14.66
CA THR A 92 -12.05 -7.53 15.17
C THR A 92 -12.05 -7.42 16.70
N GLU A 93 -12.92 -8.14 17.39
CA GLU A 93 -12.97 -8.16 18.86
C GLU A 93 -11.65 -8.64 19.49
N GLU A 94 -10.99 -9.62 18.86
CA GLU A 94 -9.69 -10.15 19.27
C GLU A 94 -8.51 -9.46 18.54
N GLY A 95 -8.79 -8.42 17.76
CA GLY A 95 -7.80 -7.66 17.02
C GLY A 95 -6.85 -6.86 17.93
N ILE A 96 -5.68 -6.53 17.40
CA ILE A 96 -4.73 -5.67 18.13
C ILE A 96 -5.17 -4.20 18.09
N PRO A 97 -4.83 -3.39 19.11
CA PRO A 97 -5.09 -1.95 19.07
C PRO A 97 -4.43 -1.28 17.85
N GLU A 98 -5.09 -0.29 17.23
CA GLU A 98 -4.54 0.45 16.06
C GLU A 98 -3.14 1.02 16.36
N LYS A 99 -2.89 1.48 17.56
CA LYS A 99 -1.56 1.95 17.99
C LYS A 99 -0.50 0.85 17.91
N GLN A 100 -0.84 -0.36 18.35
CA GLN A 100 0.07 -1.52 18.29
C GLN A 100 0.33 -1.95 16.84
N LEU A 101 -0.70 -1.93 15.97
CA LEU A 101 -0.50 -2.13 14.53
C LEU A 101 0.57 -1.17 14.00
N LEU A 102 0.45 0.12 14.28
CA LEU A 102 1.41 1.12 13.80
C LEU A 102 2.82 0.91 14.37
N GLU A 103 2.94 0.51 15.63
CA GLU A 103 4.21 0.19 16.27
C GLU A 103 4.92 -0.99 15.59
N THR A 104 4.16 -1.95 15.06
CA THR A 104 4.67 -3.10 14.31
C THR A 104 4.91 -2.77 12.84
N LEU A 105 3.96 -2.10 12.18
CA LEU A 105 3.97 -1.85 10.74
C LEU A 105 5.04 -0.83 10.33
N ILE A 106 5.18 0.26 11.07
CA ILE A 106 6.10 1.36 10.68
C ILE A 106 7.57 0.93 10.61
N PRO A 107 8.12 0.12 11.52
CA PRO A 107 9.47 -0.42 11.35
C PRO A 107 9.65 -1.26 10.08
N LEU A 108 8.63 -2.01 9.66
CA LEU A 108 8.65 -2.79 8.42
C LEU A 108 8.68 -1.90 7.17
N LEU A 109 8.03 -0.74 7.25
CA LEU A 109 8.00 0.26 6.17
C LEU A 109 9.28 1.10 6.09
N ALA A 110 10.19 1.01 7.06
CA ALA A 110 11.42 1.81 7.06
C ALA A 110 12.29 1.49 5.83
N GLY A 111 12.63 2.53 5.05
CA GLY A 111 13.46 2.41 3.85
C GLY A 111 12.77 1.75 2.65
N THR A 112 11.46 1.57 2.68
CA THR A 112 10.70 0.96 1.58
C THR A 112 9.95 1.98 0.74
N VAL A 113 9.59 1.56 -0.47
CA VAL A 113 8.51 2.16 -1.28
C VAL A 113 7.25 1.32 -1.05
N ILE A 114 6.16 1.96 -0.64
CA ILE A 114 4.87 1.28 -0.49
C ILE A 114 4.25 1.05 -1.87
N VAL A 115 3.71 -0.14 -2.08
CA VAL A 115 3.00 -0.52 -3.30
C VAL A 115 1.62 -1.03 -2.91
N GLY A 116 0.59 -0.61 -3.60
CA GLY A 116 -0.76 -1.12 -3.44
C GLY A 116 -1.59 -0.90 -4.69
N HIS A 117 -2.81 -1.37 -4.70
CA HIS A 117 -3.76 -1.12 -5.77
C HIS A 117 -4.75 -0.05 -5.33
N HIS A 118 -4.83 1.08 -6.04
CA HIS A 118 -5.53 2.30 -5.58
C HIS A 118 -5.00 2.84 -4.24
N ILE A 119 -3.75 2.64 -3.95
CA ILE A 119 -3.05 2.84 -2.68
C ILE A 119 -3.20 4.24 -2.06
N SER A 120 -3.70 5.22 -2.80
CA SER A 120 -3.84 6.59 -2.30
C SER A 120 -4.73 6.67 -1.07
N PHE A 121 -5.80 5.89 -1.03
CA PHE A 121 -6.71 5.83 0.11
C PHE A 121 -6.01 5.24 1.35
N ASP A 122 -5.35 4.09 1.20
CA ASP A 122 -4.63 3.42 2.29
C ASP A 122 -3.50 4.29 2.85
N ALA A 123 -2.76 4.96 1.97
CA ALA A 123 -1.69 5.86 2.38
C ALA A 123 -2.22 7.03 3.23
N VAL A 124 -3.39 7.58 2.89
CA VAL A 124 -4.04 8.62 3.69
C VAL A 124 -4.55 8.07 5.01
N MET A 125 -5.20 6.90 5.01
CA MET A 125 -5.68 6.25 6.23
C MET A 125 -4.53 5.96 7.20
N LEU A 126 -3.42 5.41 6.70
CA LEU A 126 -2.22 5.14 7.49
C LEU A 126 -1.58 6.43 8.01
N ASN A 127 -1.49 7.48 7.17
CA ASN A 127 -1.01 8.79 7.60
C ASN A 127 -1.87 9.38 8.71
N ASN A 128 -3.20 9.30 8.59
CA ASN A 128 -4.12 9.79 9.58
C ASN A 128 -4.03 9.02 10.90
N ALA A 129 -3.87 7.70 10.84
CA ALA A 129 -3.62 6.87 12.02
C ALA A 129 -2.31 7.27 12.72
N LEU A 130 -1.22 7.49 11.97
CA LEU A 130 0.05 7.99 12.49
C LEU A 130 -0.09 9.38 13.15
N GLN A 131 -0.84 10.27 12.54
CA GLN A 131 -1.10 11.60 13.10
C GLN A 131 -1.89 11.51 14.41
N ARG A 132 -2.91 10.63 14.48
CA ARG A 132 -3.73 10.43 15.70
C ARG A 132 -2.90 9.92 16.87
N HIS A 133 -2.10 8.88 16.65
CA HIS A 133 -1.40 8.18 17.74
C HIS A 133 -0.04 8.76 18.09
N PHE A 134 0.67 9.33 17.12
CA PHE A 134 2.07 9.74 17.29
C PHE A 134 2.35 11.19 16.85
N SER A 135 1.40 11.87 16.23
CA SER A 135 1.59 13.21 15.65
C SER A 135 2.73 13.28 14.64
N VAL A 136 2.95 12.22 13.87
CA VAL A 136 4.00 12.13 12.85
C VAL A 136 3.40 11.76 11.48
N PRO A 137 3.97 12.24 10.37
CA PRO A 137 3.50 11.91 9.04
C PRO A 137 4.04 10.57 8.53
N LEU A 138 3.32 9.96 7.59
CA LEU A 138 3.86 8.91 6.72
C LEU A 138 4.94 9.51 5.81
N ARG A 139 6.08 8.82 5.66
CA ARG A 139 7.26 9.31 4.92
C ARG A 139 7.58 8.55 3.64
N ASN A 140 6.91 7.43 3.42
CA ASN A 140 7.16 6.58 2.28
C ASN A 140 6.71 7.22 0.97
N GLN A 141 7.42 6.91 -0.11
CA GLN A 141 6.89 7.05 -1.45
C GLN A 141 5.90 5.92 -1.70
N VAL A 142 4.87 6.17 -2.50
CA VAL A 142 3.85 5.19 -2.84
C VAL A 142 3.76 4.98 -4.35
N LEU A 143 3.60 3.73 -4.77
CA LEU A 143 3.41 3.30 -6.16
C LEU A 143 2.06 2.60 -6.28
N ASP A 144 1.23 3.12 -7.17
CA ASP A 144 -0.08 2.56 -7.45
C ASP A 144 -0.02 1.58 -8.62
N THR A 145 -0.38 0.32 -8.39
CA THR A 145 -0.37 -0.72 -9.44
C THR A 145 -1.45 -0.51 -10.50
N ALA A 146 -2.60 0.12 -10.16
CA ALA A 146 -3.60 0.49 -11.16
C ALA A 146 -3.06 1.55 -12.12
N PHE A 147 -2.38 2.58 -11.59
CA PHE A 147 -1.70 3.57 -12.40
C PHE A 147 -0.55 2.96 -13.21
N PHE A 148 0.23 2.03 -12.62
CA PHE A 148 1.30 1.32 -13.32
C PHE A 148 0.74 0.49 -14.48
N ALA A 149 -0.34 -0.26 -14.26
CA ALA A 149 -1.03 -1.02 -15.30
C ALA A 149 -1.50 -0.12 -16.44
N SER A 150 -2.05 1.06 -16.14
CA SER A 150 -2.47 2.03 -17.15
C SER A 150 -1.33 2.54 -18.04
N LYS A 151 -0.08 2.47 -17.57
CA LYS A 151 1.11 2.85 -18.34
C LYS A 151 1.71 1.70 -19.13
N GLU A 152 1.68 0.47 -18.61
CA GLU A 152 2.35 -0.69 -19.21
C GLU A 152 1.42 -1.55 -20.09
N LEU A 153 0.10 -1.52 -19.85
CA LEU A 153 -0.85 -2.34 -20.61
C LEU A 153 -1.55 -1.50 -21.68
N GLU A 154 -1.36 -1.92 -22.94
CA GLU A 154 -1.86 -1.17 -24.09
C GLU A 154 -3.39 -1.01 -24.09
N VAL A 155 -4.11 -2.02 -23.59
CA VAL A 155 -5.57 -2.01 -23.49
C VAL A 155 -6.07 -0.82 -22.65
N PHE A 156 -5.34 -0.43 -21.61
CA PHE A 156 -5.71 0.70 -20.75
C PHE A 156 -5.18 2.05 -21.26
N ARG A 157 -4.28 2.05 -22.26
CA ARG A 157 -3.79 3.29 -22.90
C ARG A 157 -4.71 3.79 -23.99
N LYS A 158 -5.36 2.90 -24.74
CA LYS A 158 -6.13 3.21 -25.95
C LYS A 158 -7.50 3.80 -25.71
N THR A 159 -7.99 3.76 -24.48
CA THR A 159 -9.26 4.35 -24.12
C THR A 159 -9.07 5.87 -24.00
N GLY A 160 -9.32 6.59 -25.09
CA GLY A 160 -9.07 8.02 -25.27
C GLY A 160 -9.90 8.99 -24.39
N TYR A 161 -10.29 8.57 -23.20
CA TYR A 161 -11.01 9.40 -22.23
C TYR A 161 -10.04 9.98 -21.22
N ALA A 162 -9.80 11.27 -21.28
CA ALA A 162 -8.92 12.02 -20.38
C ALA A 162 -9.27 11.88 -18.88
N ASN A 163 -10.48 11.38 -18.57
CA ASN A 163 -11.03 11.24 -17.22
C ASN A 163 -11.32 9.80 -16.80
N GLN A 164 -10.71 8.79 -17.44
CA GLN A 164 -10.92 7.40 -17.03
C GLN A 164 -10.34 7.15 -15.64
N ARG A 165 -11.15 6.48 -14.82
CA ARG A 165 -10.65 5.90 -13.57
C ARG A 165 -9.55 4.88 -13.90
N PRO A 166 -8.48 4.82 -13.09
CA PRO A 166 -7.51 3.73 -13.19
C PRO A 166 -8.23 2.37 -13.17
N PRO A 167 -7.71 1.35 -13.90
CA PRO A 167 -8.36 0.04 -13.98
C PRO A 167 -8.52 -0.60 -12.61
N SER A 168 -9.61 -1.34 -12.42
CA SER A 168 -9.82 -2.13 -11.21
C SER A 168 -8.82 -3.29 -11.13
N MET A 169 -8.71 -3.90 -9.95
CA MET A 169 -7.85 -5.07 -9.78
C MET A 169 -8.32 -6.24 -10.65
N GLU A 170 -9.63 -6.41 -10.79
CA GLU A 170 -10.27 -7.41 -11.65
C GLU A 170 -9.87 -7.23 -13.12
N ASP A 171 -9.93 -5.99 -13.60
CA ASP A 171 -9.54 -5.66 -14.98
C ASP A 171 -8.07 -5.97 -15.24
N VAL A 172 -7.20 -5.61 -14.29
CA VAL A 172 -5.76 -5.86 -14.39
C VAL A 172 -5.47 -7.36 -14.32
N CYS A 173 -6.08 -8.08 -13.39
CA CYS A 173 -5.94 -9.53 -13.26
C CYS A 173 -6.38 -10.27 -14.52
N ALA A 174 -7.52 -9.89 -15.10
CA ALA A 174 -8.01 -10.46 -16.36
C ALA A 174 -7.01 -10.26 -17.50
N GLN A 175 -6.42 -9.07 -17.64
CA GLN A 175 -5.44 -8.76 -18.67
C GLN A 175 -4.08 -9.47 -18.46
N LEU A 176 -3.68 -9.66 -17.21
CA LEU A 176 -2.41 -10.30 -16.86
C LEU A 176 -2.54 -11.81 -16.67
N LYS A 177 -3.76 -12.35 -16.68
CA LYS A 177 -4.10 -13.76 -16.36
C LYS A 177 -3.60 -14.16 -14.96
N VAL A 178 -3.74 -13.25 -14.01
CA VAL A 178 -3.43 -13.47 -12.61
C VAL A 178 -4.67 -14.01 -11.93
N PRO A 179 -4.61 -15.18 -11.26
CA PRO A 179 -5.70 -15.62 -10.40
C PRO A 179 -5.84 -14.66 -9.24
N MET A 180 -7.06 -14.22 -8.96
CA MET A 180 -7.32 -13.42 -7.77
C MET A 180 -7.40 -14.34 -6.55
N ALA A 181 -6.68 -13.95 -5.50
CA ALA A 181 -6.89 -14.53 -4.17
C ALA A 181 -8.22 -14.02 -3.57
N GLU A 182 -8.51 -14.32 -2.33
CA GLU A 182 -9.72 -13.87 -1.64
C GLU A 182 -9.85 -12.34 -1.70
N ARG A 183 -10.74 -11.87 -2.59
CA ARG A 183 -10.95 -10.43 -2.82
C ARG A 183 -11.60 -9.77 -1.62
N HIS A 184 -11.23 -8.50 -1.44
CA HIS A 184 -11.70 -7.69 -0.32
C HIS A 184 -11.31 -8.28 1.04
N THR A 185 -10.17 -8.95 1.07
CA THR A 185 -9.42 -9.22 2.29
C THR A 185 -8.02 -8.62 2.11
N ALA A 186 -7.48 -7.98 3.13
CA ALA A 186 -6.14 -7.38 3.04
C ALA A 186 -5.09 -8.42 2.63
N ASP A 187 -5.21 -9.65 3.10
CA ASP A 187 -4.33 -10.77 2.76
C ASP A 187 -4.37 -11.11 1.27
N GLY A 188 -5.57 -11.36 0.74
CA GLY A 188 -5.77 -11.72 -0.66
C GLY A 188 -5.35 -10.60 -1.61
N ASP A 189 -5.65 -9.36 -1.25
CA ASP A 189 -5.32 -8.20 -2.07
C ASP A 189 -3.82 -7.87 -2.06
N VAL A 190 -3.10 -8.12 -0.95
CA VAL A 190 -1.63 -8.06 -0.92
C VAL A 190 -0.99 -9.10 -1.84
N PHE A 191 -1.44 -10.37 -1.82
CA PHE A 191 -0.90 -11.41 -2.70
C PHE A 191 -1.19 -11.12 -4.17
N THR A 192 -2.40 -10.70 -4.48
CA THR A 192 -2.79 -10.33 -5.85
C THR A 192 -1.99 -9.13 -6.34
N THR A 193 -1.87 -8.09 -5.51
CA THR A 193 -1.09 -6.87 -5.81
C THR A 193 0.39 -7.18 -6.02
N ALA A 194 0.98 -8.08 -5.23
CA ALA A 194 2.38 -8.51 -5.39
C ALA A 194 2.61 -9.18 -6.76
N GLN A 195 1.70 -10.06 -7.18
CA GLN A 195 1.78 -10.71 -8.50
C GLN A 195 1.64 -9.69 -9.63
N ILE A 196 0.65 -8.80 -9.56
CA ILE A 196 0.47 -7.70 -10.52
C ILE A 196 1.75 -6.87 -10.62
N PHE A 197 2.29 -6.43 -9.48
CA PHE A 197 3.50 -5.62 -9.44
C PHE A 197 4.69 -6.32 -10.10
N LEU A 198 4.94 -7.60 -9.78
CA LEU A 198 6.05 -8.37 -10.32
C LEU A 198 5.93 -8.55 -11.85
N ILE A 199 4.73 -8.82 -12.36
CA ILE A 199 4.49 -8.96 -13.80
C ILE A 199 4.70 -7.61 -14.51
N LEU A 200 4.13 -6.51 -14.00
CA LEU A 200 4.30 -5.18 -14.59
C LEU A 200 5.77 -4.73 -14.56
N ARG A 201 6.48 -4.99 -13.46
CA ARG A 201 7.92 -4.78 -13.35
C ARG A 201 8.70 -5.58 -14.42
N GLY A 202 8.36 -6.85 -14.59
CA GLY A 202 8.97 -7.71 -15.60
C GLY A 202 8.75 -7.17 -17.02
N ARG A 203 7.54 -6.69 -17.33
CA ARG A 203 7.21 -6.04 -18.62
C ARG A 203 8.02 -4.75 -18.81
N LEU A 204 8.10 -3.90 -17.79
CA LEU A 204 8.90 -2.68 -17.80
C LEU A 204 10.38 -3.00 -18.09
N LYS A 205 10.95 -4.00 -17.40
CA LYS A 205 12.33 -4.45 -17.59
C LYS A 205 12.56 -4.94 -19.04
N LYS A 206 11.63 -5.76 -19.56
CA LYS A 206 11.69 -6.25 -20.94
C LYS A 206 11.60 -5.11 -21.96
N ARG A 207 10.76 -4.11 -21.73
CA ARG A 207 10.59 -2.95 -22.64
C ARG A 207 11.83 -2.05 -22.66
N LEU A 208 12.45 -1.82 -21.49
CA LEU A 208 13.61 -0.92 -21.39
C LEU A 208 14.94 -1.60 -21.73
N GLN A 209 15.04 -2.92 -21.66
CA GLN A 209 16.22 -3.74 -21.98
C GLN A 209 17.51 -3.29 -21.26
N ARG A 210 17.36 -2.75 -20.05
CA ARG A 210 18.48 -2.31 -19.18
C ARG A 210 18.12 -2.51 -17.71
N THR A 211 19.08 -2.25 -16.83
CA THR A 211 18.83 -2.17 -15.38
C THR A 211 17.79 -1.09 -15.09
N LEU A 212 16.75 -1.46 -14.36
CA LEU A 212 15.71 -0.54 -13.91
C LEU A 212 16.26 0.37 -12.81
N LEU A 213 15.87 1.63 -12.89
CA LEU A 213 16.05 2.62 -11.84
C LEU A 213 14.69 2.97 -11.23
N LEU A 214 14.65 3.44 -10.00
CA LEU A 214 13.41 3.82 -9.35
C LEU A 214 12.61 4.87 -10.15
N ARG A 215 13.28 5.77 -10.86
CA ARG A 215 12.64 6.77 -11.73
C ARG A 215 11.87 6.20 -12.93
N ASP A 216 12.13 4.94 -13.29
CA ASP A 216 11.46 4.30 -14.42
C ASP A 216 10.03 3.87 -14.07
N PHE A 217 9.74 3.77 -12.79
CA PHE A 217 8.40 3.45 -12.30
C PHE A 217 7.48 4.68 -12.33
N PRO A 218 6.20 4.51 -12.69
CA PRO A 218 5.27 5.61 -12.87
C PRO A 218 4.71 6.10 -11.54
N PHE A 219 5.45 6.91 -10.82
CA PHE A 219 4.94 7.59 -9.64
C PHE A 219 3.97 8.71 -10.02
N THR A 220 2.86 8.81 -9.33
CA THR A 220 1.94 9.95 -9.46
C THR A 220 2.50 11.19 -8.73
N LYS A 221 1.96 12.39 -9.03
CA LYS A 221 2.32 13.61 -8.29
C LYS A 221 1.92 13.53 -6.81
N ALA A 222 0.93 12.71 -6.49
CA ALA A 222 0.46 12.42 -5.13
C ALA A 222 1.27 11.34 -4.41
N SER A 223 2.31 10.77 -5.05
CA SER A 223 3.11 9.68 -4.49
C SER A 223 4.04 10.05 -3.32
N ASN A 224 3.99 11.29 -2.85
CA ASN A 224 4.60 11.68 -1.59
C ASN A 224 3.51 11.77 -0.53
N ALA A 225 3.39 10.75 0.31
CA ALA A 225 2.41 10.70 1.41
C ALA A 225 2.48 11.91 2.38
N SER A 226 3.54 12.70 2.33
CA SER A 226 3.67 13.95 3.09
C SER A 226 2.87 15.14 2.54
N LYS A 227 2.12 14.94 1.44
CA LYS A 227 1.28 16.00 0.82
C LYS A 227 -0.22 15.76 1.01
N PHE A 228 -0.60 14.74 1.79
CA PHE A 228 -1.98 14.49 2.19
C PHE A 228 -2.35 15.16 3.50
#